data_6f4ba9e791fa993ddfcf7aefdc219317
#
_entry.id   6f4ba9e791fa993ddfcf7aefdc219317
#
_cell.length_a   1.000
_cell.length_b   1.000
_cell.length_c   1.000
_cell.angle_alpha   90.00
_cell.angle_beta   90.00
_cell.angle_gamma   90.00
#
_symmetry.space_group_name_H-M   'P 1'
#
loop_
_entity.id
_entity.type
_entity.pdbx_description
1 polymer ?
#
loop_
_entity_poly.entity_id
_entity_poly.type
_entity_poly.pdbx_seq_one_letter_code
_entity_poly.pdbx_strand_id
1 'polypeptide(L)'
;MSKVKYYSLYADAVDRDGEKHVVTVVGKFTQNYVPKEITQDVPVEIKPGSFVTGKLSFNKRTLHRTLTVGVSICHPMDEFDEEFGVELAKARIERGQDAGTIETNDVTMITEDLIMAELLGKLTYICNNIGSYI
;
A
#
# COMPACT_ATOMS: atom_id res chain seq x y z
N MET A 1 0.49 -5.11 17.21
CA MET A 1 1.43 -3.99 17.04
C MET A 1 1.51 -3.64 15.56
N SER A 2 1.28 -2.38 15.21
CA SER A 2 1.36 -1.94 13.82
C SER A 2 2.77 -1.47 13.50
N LYS A 3 3.19 -1.69 12.25
CA LYS A 3 4.46 -1.17 11.73
C LYS A 3 4.17 -0.27 10.54
N VAL A 4 4.85 0.85 10.47
CA VAL A 4 4.75 1.79 9.35
C VAL A 4 6.15 2.06 8.82
N LYS A 5 6.31 1.94 7.50
CA LYS A 5 7.58 2.23 6.83
C LYS A 5 7.30 2.98 5.54
N TYR A 6 8.15 3.94 5.23
CA TYR A 6 8.03 4.75 4.02
C TYR A 6 9.16 4.47 3.05
N TYR A 7 8.82 4.47 1.77
CA TYR A 7 9.76 4.33 0.66
C TYR A 7 9.51 5.48 -0.31
N SER A 8 10.53 5.93 -0.99
CA SER A 8 10.38 7.01 -1.97
C SER A 8 11.27 6.82 -3.19
N LEU A 9 10.78 7.29 -4.32
CA LEU A 9 11.51 7.37 -5.59
C LEU A 9 11.15 8.70 -6.26
N TYR A 10 12.06 9.26 -7.04
CA TYR A 10 11.74 10.41 -7.87
C TYR A 10 12.44 10.30 -9.23
N ALA A 11 11.87 10.98 -10.21
CA ALA A 11 12.43 11.05 -11.57
C ALA A 11 11.93 12.30 -12.29
N ASP A 12 12.66 12.66 -13.35
CA ASP A 12 12.28 13.77 -14.22
C ASP A 12 11.27 13.31 -15.26
N ALA A 13 10.29 14.18 -15.55
CA ALA A 13 9.32 13.96 -16.62
C ALA A 13 9.25 15.22 -17.48
N VAL A 14 9.30 15.05 -18.79
CA VAL A 14 9.25 16.16 -19.75
C VAL A 14 7.87 16.20 -20.38
N ASP A 15 7.22 17.36 -20.33
CA ASP A 15 5.90 17.56 -20.93
C ASP A 15 5.99 17.88 -22.43
N ARG A 16 4.85 18.18 -23.07
CA ARG A 16 4.79 18.47 -24.51
C ARG A 16 5.56 19.73 -24.91
N ASP A 17 5.68 20.67 -23.98
CA ASP A 17 6.37 21.93 -24.22
C ASP A 17 7.88 21.83 -23.98
N GLY A 18 8.36 20.63 -23.63
CA GLY A 18 9.77 20.40 -23.31
C GLY A 18 10.14 20.82 -21.89
N GLU A 19 9.16 21.16 -21.06
CA GLU A 19 9.37 21.57 -19.68
C GLU A 19 9.56 20.36 -18.78
N LYS A 20 10.51 20.46 -17.86
CA LYS A 20 10.89 19.36 -16.97
C LYS A 20 10.19 19.49 -15.62
N HIS A 21 9.47 18.44 -15.26
CA HIS A 21 8.84 18.30 -13.95
C HIS A 21 9.56 17.20 -13.18
N VAL A 22 9.66 17.33 -11.87
CA VAL A 22 10.19 16.25 -11.03
C VAL A 22 9.03 15.59 -10.30
N VAL A 23 8.85 14.29 -10.55
CA VAL A 23 7.79 13.49 -9.95
C VAL A 23 8.37 12.70 -8.80
N THR A 24 7.74 12.81 -7.62
CA THR A 24 8.11 12.03 -6.43
C THR A 24 6.96 11.09 -6.09
N VAL A 25 7.25 9.80 -5.93
CA VAL A 25 6.29 8.83 -5.42
C VAL A 25 6.76 8.32 -4.07
N VAL A 26 5.83 8.21 -3.14
CA VAL A 26 6.08 7.71 -1.78
C VAL A 26 5.15 6.53 -1.53
N GLY A 27 5.70 5.45 -1.02
CA GLY A 27 4.91 4.30 -0.57
C GLY A 27 4.87 4.26 0.94
N LYS A 28 3.67 4.30 1.51
CA LYS A 28 3.43 4.05 2.93
C LYS A 28 3.04 2.60 3.10
N PHE A 29 3.95 1.83 3.67
CA PHE A 29 3.71 0.41 3.96
C PHE A 29 3.29 0.27 5.41
N THR A 30 2.12 -0.34 5.63
CA THR A 30 1.61 -0.63 6.98
C THR A 30 1.37 -2.12 7.13
N GLN A 31 1.60 -2.61 8.34
CA GLN A 31 1.40 -4.00 8.69
C GLN A 31 0.70 -4.07 10.04
N ASN A 32 -0.51 -4.62 10.06
CA ASN A 32 -1.36 -4.70 11.24
C ASN A 32 -1.91 -6.10 11.42
N TYR A 33 -2.02 -6.54 12.67
CA TYR A 33 -2.78 -7.73 13.01
C TYR A 33 -4.23 -7.35 13.28
N VAL A 34 -5.15 -8.00 12.57
CA VAL A 34 -6.59 -7.80 12.72
C VAL A 34 -7.19 -9.09 13.28
N PRO A 35 -7.93 -9.03 14.40
CA PRO A 35 -8.59 -10.22 14.94
C PRO A 35 -9.74 -10.65 14.02
N LYS A 36 -9.87 -11.96 13.82
CA LYS A 36 -10.94 -12.55 13.05
C LYS A 36 -11.55 -13.70 13.83
N GLU A 37 -12.86 -13.69 14.03
CA GLU A 37 -13.57 -14.80 14.62
C GLU A 37 -13.83 -15.87 13.57
N ILE A 38 -13.45 -17.10 13.89
CA ILE A 38 -13.67 -18.26 13.03
C ILE A 38 -14.56 -19.23 13.76
N THR A 39 -15.67 -19.64 13.11
CA THR A 39 -16.58 -20.67 13.61
C THR A 39 -16.48 -21.88 12.71
N GLN A 40 -16.30 -23.04 13.28
CA GLN A 40 -16.13 -24.30 12.55
C GLN A 40 -17.03 -25.38 13.13
N ASP A 41 -17.71 -26.14 12.25
CA ASP A 41 -18.48 -27.29 12.67
C ASP A 41 -17.54 -28.45 12.93
N VAL A 42 -17.70 -29.08 14.09
CA VAL A 42 -16.88 -30.23 14.48
C VAL A 42 -17.77 -31.37 14.96
N PRO A 43 -17.41 -32.66 14.69
CA PRO A 43 -18.13 -33.79 15.21
C PRO A 43 -17.84 -33.94 16.70
N VAL A 44 -18.90 -34.11 17.50
CA VAL A 44 -18.80 -34.36 18.95
C VAL A 44 -19.39 -35.74 19.23
N GLU A 45 -18.61 -36.66 19.79
CA GLU A 45 -19.07 -37.99 20.17
C GLU A 45 -19.78 -37.91 21.51
N ILE A 46 -21.08 -38.25 21.53
CA ILE A 46 -21.91 -38.28 22.76
C ILE A 46 -22.02 -39.66 23.38
N LYS A 47 -21.89 -40.71 22.58
CA LYS A 47 -21.79 -42.12 22.96
C LYS A 47 -20.92 -42.83 21.94
N PRO A 48 -20.33 -43.99 22.26
CA PRO A 48 -19.56 -44.75 21.30
C PRO A 48 -20.34 -44.96 19.97
N GLY A 49 -19.78 -44.42 18.89
CA GLY A 49 -20.36 -44.51 17.54
C GLY A 49 -21.47 -43.51 17.24
N SER A 50 -21.85 -42.59 18.15
CA SER A 50 -22.88 -41.57 17.93
C SER A 50 -22.25 -40.17 18.01
N PHE A 51 -22.46 -39.40 16.93
CA PHE A 51 -21.89 -38.05 16.83
C PHE A 51 -22.99 -37.02 16.60
N VAL A 52 -22.80 -35.84 17.14
CA VAL A 52 -23.60 -34.66 16.87
C VAL A 52 -22.69 -33.56 16.34
N THR A 53 -23.25 -32.61 15.64
CA THR A 53 -22.50 -31.45 15.15
C THR A 53 -22.36 -30.43 16.29
N GLY A 54 -21.15 -30.17 16.69
CA GLY A 54 -20.82 -29.07 17.60
C GLY A 54 -20.24 -27.90 16.83
N LYS A 55 -20.13 -26.76 17.50
CA LYS A 55 -19.53 -25.57 16.93
C LYS A 55 -18.30 -25.15 17.75
N LEU A 56 -17.20 -24.98 17.06
CA LEU A 56 -15.96 -24.48 17.63
C LEU A 56 -15.77 -23.03 17.17
N SER A 57 -15.67 -22.11 18.14
CA SER A 57 -15.43 -20.71 17.86
C SER A 57 -14.09 -20.30 18.47
N PHE A 58 -13.27 -19.64 17.67
CA PHE A 58 -11.97 -19.15 18.15
C PHE A 58 -11.56 -17.89 17.40
N ASN A 59 -10.70 -17.08 18.03
CA ASN A 59 -10.18 -15.87 17.43
C ASN A 59 -8.80 -16.14 16.83
N LYS A 60 -8.66 -15.81 15.56
CA LYS A 60 -7.39 -15.87 14.84
C LYS A 60 -6.95 -14.45 14.50
N ARG A 61 -5.67 -14.14 14.68
CA ARG A 61 -5.11 -12.88 14.20
C ARG A 61 -4.67 -13.04 12.76
N THR A 62 -5.19 -12.17 11.90
CA THR A 62 -4.83 -12.12 10.48
C THR A 62 -3.93 -10.92 10.25
N LEU A 63 -2.82 -11.15 9.56
CA LEU A 63 -1.87 -10.09 9.23
C LEU A 63 -2.32 -9.38 7.96
N HIS A 64 -2.64 -8.09 8.08
CA HIS A 64 -2.99 -7.23 6.96
C HIS A 64 -1.80 -6.36 6.60
N ARG A 65 -1.45 -6.34 5.32
CA ARG A 65 -0.40 -5.49 4.76
C ARG A 65 -1.02 -4.55 3.74
N THR A 66 -0.70 -3.28 3.86
CA THR A 66 -1.25 -2.24 2.97
C THR A 66 -0.11 -1.37 2.46
N LEU A 67 -0.08 -1.16 1.16
CA LEU A 67 0.83 -0.21 0.52
C LEU A 67 -0.03 0.90 -0.09
N THR A 68 0.12 2.12 0.41
CA THR A 68 -0.57 3.30 -0.11
C THR A 68 0.45 4.19 -0.79
N VAL A 69 0.15 4.62 -2.01
CA VAL A 69 1.06 5.43 -2.82
C VAL A 69 0.61 6.88 -2.85
N GLY A 70 1.52 7.78 -2.52
CA GLY A 70 1.32 9.23 -2.66
C GLY A 70 2.23 9.79 -3.73
N VAL A 71 1.81 10.88 -4.35
CA VAL A 71 2.54 11.52 -5.45
C VAL A 71 2.63 13.01 -5.23
N SER A 72 3.78 13.60 -5.52
CA SER A 72 3.94 15.04 -5.66
C SER A 72 4.71 15.35 -6.94
N ILE A 73 4.40 16.50 -7.55
CA ILE A 73 5.02 16.92 -8.80
C ILE A 73 5.55 18.33 -8.63
N CYS A 74 6.85 18.50 -8.81
CA CYS A 74 7.49 19.80 -8.75
C CYS A 74 7.30 20.54 -10.08
N HIS A 75 6.82 21.78 -10.01
CA HIS A 75 6.65 22.62 -11.18
C HIS A 75 8.01 23.00 -11.78
N PRO A 76 8.15 23.09 -13.13
CA PRO A 76 9.42 23.44 -13.77
C PRO A 76 10.02 24.76 -13.30
N MET A 77 9.18 25.71 -12.86
CA MET A 77 9.61 27.03 -12.40
C MET A 77 10.14 27.00 -10.97
N ASP A 78 9.89 25.91 -10.24
CA ASP A 78 10.33 25.77 -8.85
C ASP A 78 11.62 24.98 -8.75
N GLU A 79 12.45 25.32 -7.78
CA GLU A 79 13.62 24.52 -7.46
C GLU A 79 13.19 23.22 -6.78
N PHE A 80 13.67 22.09 -7.30
CA PHE A 80 13.31 20.80 -6.72
C PHE A 80 13.98 20.60 -5.37
N ASP A 81 13.18 20.26 -4.36
CA ASP A 81 13.60 19.86 -3.03
C ASP A 81 13.05 18.46 -2.76
N GLU A 82 13.95 17.47 -2.69
CA GLU A 82 13.58 16.07 -2.48
C GLU A 82 12.78 15.88 -1.17
N GLU A 83 13.23 16.48 -0.08
CA GLU A 83 12.58 16.38 1.22
C GLU A 83 11.17 16.96 1.18
N PHE A 84 11.01 18.14 0.58
CA PHE A 84 9.71 18.77 0.42
C PHE A 84 8.76 17.92 -0.43
N GLY A 85 9.25 17.34 -1.53
CA GLY A 85 8.46 16.46 -2.39
C GLY A 85 7.97 15.22 -1.66
N VAL A 86 8.83 14.61 -0.86
CA VAL A 86 8.48 13.44 -0.03
C VAL A 86 7.44 13.82 1.02
N GLU A 87 7.63 14.92 1.74
CA GLU A 87 6.70 15.36 2.78
C GLU A 87 5.33 15.72 2.21
N LEU A 88 5.28 16.34 1.03
CA LEU A 88 4.03 16.66 0.35
C LEU A 88 3.28 15.39 -0.06
N ALA A 89 3.99 14.40 -0.61
CA ALA A 89 3.39 13.13 -1.00
C ALA A 89 2.85 12.38 0.22
N LYS A 90 3.58 12.36 1.34
CA LYS A 90 3.11 11.79 2.60
C LYS A 90 1.84 12.49 3.10
N ALA A 91 1.82 13.82 3.04
CA ALA A 91 0.65 14.60 3.48
C ALA A 91 -0.58 14.25 2.65
N ARG A 92 -0.44 14.02 1.36
CA ARG A 92 -1.54 13.60 0.49
C ARG A 92 -2.06 12.21 0.86
N ILE A 93 -1.19 11.28 1.23
CA ILE A 93 -1.60 9.97 1.73
C ILE A 93 -2.45 10.13 2.99
N GLU A 94 -1.99 10.94 3.94
CA GLU A 94 -2.69 11.15 5.23
C GLU A 94 -4.05 11.83 5.07
N ARG A 95 -4.23 12.62 4.00
CA ARG A 95 -5.49 13.28 3.68
C ARG A 95 -6.44 12.45 2.83
N GLY A 96 -6.07 11.20 2.51
CA GLY A 96 -6.87 10.36 1.63
C GLY A 96 -6.79 10.75 0.16
N GLN A 97 -5.78 11.52 -0.23
CA GLN A 97 -5.52 11.95 -1.61
C GLN A 97 -4.40 11.12 -2.24
N ASP A 98 -4.43 9.82 -1.96
CA ASP A 98 -3.44 8.89 -2.47
C ASP A 98 -3.71 8.52 -3.94
N ALA A 99 -2.68 7.99 -4.59
CA ALA A 99 -2.74 7.57 -5.98
C ALA A 99 -3.10 6.08 -6.16
N GLY A 100 -3.26 5.36 -5.07
CA GLY A 100 -3.65 3.95 -5.08
C GLY A 100 -3.26 3.22 -3.81
N THR A 101 -3.97 2.15 -3.52
CA THR A 101 -3.73 1.31 -2.34
C THR A 101 -3.79 -0.16 -2.74
N ILE A 102 -2.82 -0.93 -2.28
CA ILE A 102 -2.76 -2.38 -2.45
C ILE A 102 -2.88 -3.01 -1.07
N GLU A 103 -3.83 -3.92 -0.91
CA GLU A 103 -4.04 -4.64 0.35
C GLU A 103 -3.81 -6.13 0.16
N THR A 104 -3.10 -6.74 1.09
CA THR A 104 -2.89 -8.18 1.12
C THR A 104 -3.13 -8.72 2.51
N ASN A 105 -3.39 -10.01 2.60
CA ASN A 105 -3.56 -10.73 3.85
C ASN A 105 -2.46 -11.78 4.03
N ASP A 106 -2.63 -12.71 4.96
CA ASP A 106 -1.63 -13.72 5.33
C ASP A 106 -1.10 -14.57 4.16
N VAL A 107 -1.87 -14.68 3.09
CA VAL A 107 -1.54 -15.59 1.97
C VAL A 107 -0.49 -14.98 1.06
N THR A 108 -0.50 -13.65 0.91
CA THR A 108 0.41 -12.94 0.01
C THR A 108 1.36 -12.05 0.79
N MET A 109 2.65 -12.21 0.57
CA MET A 109 3.66 -11.35 1.21
C MET A 109 3.99 -10.17 0.32
N ILE A 110 4.04 -8.97 0.92
CA ILE A 110 4.59 -7.78 0.27
C ILE A 110 6.04 -7.68 0.72
N THR A 111 6.98 -7.93 -0.18
CA THR A 111 8.41 -7.80 0.06
C THR A 111 8.88 -6.40 -0.32
N GLU A 112 10.09 -6.01 0.12
CA GLU A 112 10.67 -4.71 -0.28
C GLU A 112 10.84 -4.63 -1.80
N ASP A 113 11.23 -5.73 -2.46
CA ASP A 113 11.38 -5.78 -3.92
C ASP A 113 10.04 -5.53 -4.62
N LEU A 114 8.96 -6.10 -4.10
CA LEU A 114 7.62 -5.87 -4.65
C LEU A 114 7.19 -4.40 -4.46
N ILE A 115 7.45 -3.83 -3.28
CA ILE A 115 7.14 -2.42 -3.00
C ILE A 115 7.89 -1.51 -3.98
N MET A 116 9.20 -1.73 -4.16
CA MET A 116 9.99 -0.92 -5.07
C MET A 116 9.54 -1.08 -6.53
N ALA A 117 9.15 -2.29 -6.94
CA ALA A 117 8.61 -2.54 -8.27
C ALA A 117 7.29 -1.79 -8.51
N GLU A 118 6.40 -1.78 -7.51
CA GLU A 118 5.13 -1.04 -7.58
C GLU A 118 5.36 0.47 -7.66
N LEU A 119 6.26 1.00 -6.84
CA LEU A 119 6.59 2.43 -6.86
C LEU A 119 7.24 2.82 -8.20
N LEU A 120 8.16 2.01 -8.71
CA LEU A 120 8.81 2.25 -9.98
C LEU A 120 7.81 2.22 -11.14
N GLY A 121 6.90 1.25 -11.13
CA GLY A 121 5.83 1.15 -12.12
C GLY A 121 4.93 2.38 -12.13
N LYS A 122 4.52 2.85 -10.94
CA LYS A 122 3.71 4.05 -10.78
C LYS A 122 4.45 5.29 -11.25
N LEU A 123 5.70 5.44 -10.84
CA LEU A 123 6.56 6.57 -11.26
C LEU A 123 6.72 6.60 -12.78
N THR A 124 7.02 5.46 -13.39
CA THR A 124 7.18 5.35 -14.84
C THR A 124 5.89 5.72 -15.57
N TYR A 125 4.74 5.24 -15.09
CA TYR A 125 3.45 5.57 -15.67
C TYR A 125 3.17 7.07 -15.62
N ILE A 126 3.40 7.71 -14.47
CA ILE A 126 3.17 9.16 -14.29
C ILE A 126 4.10 9.96 -15.20
N CYS A 127 5.38 9.60 -15.26
CA CYS A 127 6.34 10.29 -16.12
C CYS A 127 5.98 10.20 -17.60
N ASN A 128 5.48 9.04 -18.04
CA ASN A 128 5.06 8.84 -19.43
C ASN A 128 3.73 9.51 -19.76
N ASN A 129 2.96 9.89 -18.75
CA ASN A 129 1.65 10.52 -18.91
C ASN A 129 1.56 11.84 -18.14
N ILE A 130 2.67 12.57 -18.06
CA ILE A 130 2.77 13.76 -17.20
C ILE A 130 1.70 14.81 -17.51
N GLY A 131 1.32 14.95 -18.78
CA GLY A 131 0.28 15.90 -19.18
C GLY A 131 -1.08 15.65 -18.52
N SER A 132 -1.35 14.43 -18.06
CA SER A 132 -2.58 14.09 -17.35
C SER A 132 -2.55 14.43 -15.85
N TYR A 133 -1.37 14.78 -15.34
CA TYR A 133 -1.16 15.05 -13.91
C TYR A 133 -0.84 16.51 -13.59
N ILE A 134 -0.70 17.33 -14.60
CA ILE A 134 -0.34 18.75 -14.46
C ILE A 134 -1.42 19.70 -14.98
#